data_5379aab58550240aa9676000b49fe4a7
#
_entry.id   5379aab58550240aa9676000b49fe4a7
#
_cell.length_a   1.000
_cell.length_b   1.000
_cell.length_c   1.000
_cell.angle_alpha   90.00
_cell.angle_beta   90.00
_cell.angle_gamma   90.00
#
_symmetry.space_group_name_H-M   'P 1'
#
loop_
_entity.id
_entity.type
_entity.pdbx_description
1 polymer ?
#
loop_
_entity_poly.entity_id
_entity_poly.type
_entity_poly.pdbx_seq_one_letter_code
_entity_poly.pdbx_strand_id
1 'polypeptide(L)'
;MIYRVLFIVLLATGYAAAQTSDDVYRYLQSGSLGSARAQALGGASGFLKGDLSSVLTNPAAGALFDYGAFSSSLFLGAVGNTATTGDLTNPKRRGEASINQAGGILVFVSEESDWNKIALGFTYQQENSYSGNLKAAGLADSGMDQYFTALASNQIAENILAYQNEYIEDAYLRVGTESGFAAQQTLLALYGGLLGLNEGVFSSNAQYTSIFQKFESRSKGRKDAYTIHGSASYKEQWLLGASLSIHELSFERFTYLDEEGYSTESAVTSSLFDNYLFTEGIGVSANFGLLWQPSPQFGLGVSYKTPTWFTMSDRSAQRFDTDNRLEDISYINFGIINVYDDYTMKLPSSLTLNSKVALSQPLTFLIDYQRQNYGDAQLLPNNDPAFNTQNVALASTFSTVESYRMGLEYTTQRYSAQIGYGNTSSPYINSDLGERKDYGLGFGLNYGPSRIDFGLSYSTLNDTVFFFDQILPNAAEVQNNRFRANVTYTFSL
;
A
#
# COMPACT_ATOMS: atom_id res chain seq x y z
N MET A 1 31.19 32.33 43.34
CA MET A 1 30.07 31.40 43.11
C MET A 1 29.85 31.33 41.62
N ILE A 2 30.50 30.34 40.97
CA ILE A 2 30.61 30.21 39.52
C ILE A 2 29.61 29.15 39.12
N TYR A 3 28.52 29.56 38.42
CA TYR A 3 27.59 28.60 37.80
C TYR A 3 28.23 28.02 36.56
N ARG A 4 28.56 26.71 36.59
CA ARG A 4 28.87 25.93 35.44
C ARG A 4 27.54 25.56 34.74
N VAL A 5 27.26 26.20 33.60
CA VAL A 5 26.21 25.80 32.68
C VAL A 5 26.75 24.56 31.92
N LEU A 6 26.17 23.42 32.21
CA LEU A 6 26.44 22.16 31.47
C LEU A 6 25.66 22.24 30.16
N PHE A 7 26.36 22.50 29.06
CA PHE A 7 25.78 22.38 27.70
C PHE A 7 25.74 20.87 27.40
N ILE A 8 24.56 20.28 27.50
CA ILE A 8 24.29 18.95 26.95
C ILE A 8 24.10 19.15 25.45
N VAL A 9 25.13 18.87 24.67
CA VAL A 9 25.03 18.69 23.22
C VAL A 9 24.30 17.37 23.02
N LEU A 10 23.03 17.39 22.72
CA LEU A 10 22.30 16.26 22.15
C LEU A 10 22.90 16.05 20.75
N LEU A 11 23.78 15.08 20.61
CA LEU A 11 24.16 14.47 19.33
C LEU A 11 22.90 13.73 18.84
N ALA A 12 22.09 14.39 18.04
CA ALA A 12 21.08 13.73 17.23
C ALA A 12 21.83 12.93 16.15
N THR A 13 22.15 11.68 16.44
CA THR A 13 22.52 10.72 15.41
C THR A 13 21.27 10.49 14.56
N GLY A 14 21.17 11.23 13.47
CA GLY A 14 20.09 11.04 12.51
C GLY A 14 20.29 9.74 11.75
N TYR A 15 19.78 8.66 12.27
CA TYR A 15 19.51 7.48 11.45
C TYR A 15 18.32 7.84 10.54
N ALA A 16 18.59 8.20 9.30
CA ALA A 16 17.54 8.38 8.31
C ALA A 16 17.03 6.99 7.95
N ALA A 17 15.83 6.68 8.39
CA ALA A 17 15.12 5.50 7.92
C ALA A 17 14.84 5.67 6.41
N ALA A 18 15.16 4.65 5.62
CA ALA A 18 14.78 4.60 4.20
C ALA A 18 13.25 4.50 4.03
N GLN A 19 12.50 4.29 5.11
CA GLN A 19 11.05 4.14 5.15
C GLN A 19 10.38 5.48 5.42
N THR A 20 9.49 5.85 4.51
CA THR A 20 8.68 7.07 4.63
C THR A 20 7.24 6.76 5.07
N SER A 21 6.49 7.77 5.50
CA SER A 21 5.05 7.62 5.76
C SER A 21 4.28 7.15 4.52
N ASP A 22 4.72 7.54 3.32
CA ASP A 22 4.12 7.12 2.05
C ASP A 22 4.33 5.62 1.77
N ASP A 23 5.47 5.06 2.19
CA ASP A 23 5.73 3.62 2.08
C ASP A 23 4.79 2.83 3.01
N VAL A 24 4.62 3.26 4.27
CA VAL A 24 3.68 2.64 5.21
C VAL A 24 2.24 2.75 4.68
N TYR A 25 1.84 3.92 4.16
CA TYR A 25 0.52 4.12 3.56
C TYR A 25 0.26 3.16 2.40
N ARG A 26 1.23 2.93 1.53
CA ARG A 26 1.12 1.96 0.43
C ARG A 26 0.74 0.57 0.91
N TYR A 27 1.32 0.12 2.03
CA TYR A 27 1.07 -1.21 2.59
C TYR A 27 -0.22 -1.28 3.42
N LEU A 28 -0.71 -0.14 3.92
CA LEU A 28 -2.03 0.00 4.56
C LEU A 28 -3.17 -0.16 3.56
N GLN A 29 -2.98 0.28 2.31
CA GLN A 29 -4.01 0.18 1.29
C GLN A 29 -4.41 -1.28 1.05
N SER A 30 -5.70 -1.55 1.08
CA SER A 30 -6.29 -2.82 0.66
C SER A 30 -7.04 -2.64 -0.65
N GLY A 31 -6.81 -3.53 -1.61
CA GLY A 31 -7.58 -3.57 -2.85
C GLY A 31 -8.99 -4.11 -2.60
N SER A 32 -9.95 -3.73 -3.43
CA SER A 32 -11.25 -4.43 -3.53
C SER A 32 -11.04 -5.70 -4.34
N LEU A 33 -10.51 -6.74 -3.70
CA LEU A 33 -10.23 -8.03 -4.32
C LEU A 33 -11.10 -9.10 -3.66
N GLY A 34 -11.22 -10.27 -4.29
CA GLY A 34 -12.08 -11.36 -3.85
C GLY A 34 -12.76 -12.01 -5.04
N SER A 35 -13.84 -12.73 -4.82
CA SER A 35 -14.62 -13.35 -5.88
C SER A 35 -15.25 -12.30 -6.84
N ALA A 36 -15.61 -12.73 -8.04
CA ALA A 36 -16.35 -11.91 -9.00
C ALA A 36 -17.66 -11.37 -8.38
N ARG A 37 -18.34 -12.22 -7.60
CA ARG A 37 -19.58 -11.86 -6.91
C ARG A 37 -19.37 -10.82 -5.83
N ALA A 38 -18.34 -10.96 -4.99
CA ALA A 38 -18.01 -9.97 -3.95
C ALA A 38 -17.64 -8.62 -4.55
N GLN A 39 -16.85 -8.60 -5.62
CA GLN A 39 -16.49 -7.37 -6.31
C GLN A 39 -17.70 -6.70 -6.99
N ALA A 40 -18.60 -7.50 -7.58
CA ALA A 40 -19.84 -7.01 -8.16
C ALA A 40 -20.78 -6.34 -7.13
N LEU A 41 -20.66 -6.75 -5.85
CA LEU A 41 -21.41 -6.18 -4.72
C LEU A 41 -20.68 -5.01 -4.05
N GLY A 42 -19.71 -4.38 -4.74
CA GLY A 42 -18.91 -3.27 -4.18
C GLY A 42 -18.05 -3.67 -2.98
N GLY A 43 -17.77 -4.97 -2.81
CA GLY A 43 -17.02 -5.53 -1.70
C GLY A 43 -17.86 -5.90 -0.46
N ALA A 44 -19.19 -5.70 -0.48
CA ALA A 44 -20.08 -6.14 0.60
C ALA A 44 -20.19 -7.66 0.58
N SER A 45 -19.49 -8.35 1.50
CA SER A 45 -19.32 -9.80 1.46
C SER A 45 -19.53 -10.51 2.79
N GLY A 46 -19.64 -9.82 3.93
CA GLY A 46 -19.68 -10.44 5.25
C GLY A 46 -20.84 -11.45 5.49
N PHE A 47 -21.94 -11.34 4.73
CA PHE A 47 -23.06 -12.29 4.74
C PHE A 47 -23.25 -13.02 3.41
N LEU A 48 -22.22 -13.08 2.57
CA LEU A 48 -22.32 -13.67 1.23
C LEU A 48 -22.26 -15.21 1.32
N LYS A 49 -23.42 -15.85 1.33
CA LYS A 49 -23.56 -17.31 1.45
C LYS A 49 -22.91 -18.03 0.26
N GLY A 50 -22.07 -19.04 0.54
CA GLY A 50 -21.44 -19.89 -0.47
C GLY A 50 -20.30 -19.23 -1.23
N ASP A 51 -19.70 -18.17 -0.69
CA ASP A 51 -18.58 -17.45 -1.30
C ASP A 51 -17.42 -17.31 -0.31
N LEU A 52 -16.20 -17.71 -0.74
CA LEU A 52 -15.01 -17.67 0.12
C LEU A 52 -14.61 -16.24 0.55
N SER A 53 -15.02 -15.20 -0.20
CA SER A 53 -14.75 -13.81 0.19
C SER A 53 -15.47 -13.43 1.49
N SER A 54 -16.60 -14.08 1.79
CA SER A 54 -17.31 -13.83 3.05
C SER A 54 -16.50 -14.24 4.28
N VAL A 55 -15.79 -15.36 4.18
CA VAL A 55 -14.96 -15.89 5.28
C VAL A 55 -13.77 -15.01 5.59
N LEU A 56 -13.22 -14.34 4.59
CA LEU A 56 -12.11 -13.39 4.73
C LEU A 56 -12.57 -12.07 5.37
N THR A 57 -13.81 -11.67 5.11
CA THR A 57 -14.43 -10.47 5.72
C THR A 57 -14.88 -10.77 7.16
N ASN A 58 -15.56 -11.90 7.36
CA ASN A 58 -16.01 -12.36 8.68
C ASN A 58 -15.88 -13.89 8.75
N PRO A 59 -14.94 -14.45 9.54
CA PRO A 59 -14.68 -15.88 9.54
C PRO A 59 -15.89 -16.73 9.99
N ALA A 60 -16.86 -16.17 10.72
CA ALA A 60 -18.09 -16.85 11.06
C ALA A 60 -18.94 -17.22 9.82
N ALA A 61 -18.74 -16.53 8.70
CA ALA A 61 -19.45 -16.78 7.45
C ALA A 61 -19.15 -18.16 6.82
N GLY A 62 -18.08 -18.84 7.24
CA GLY A 62 -17.84 -20.23 6.87
C GLY A 62 -19.00 -21.16 7.25
N ALA A 63 -19.70 -20.89 8.36
CA ALA A 63 -20.88 -21.63 8.77
C ALA A 63 -22.14 -21.32 7.95
N LEU A 64 -22.11 -20.33 7.04
CA LEU A 64 -23.17 -20.08 6.06
C LEU A 64 -23.14 -21.06 4.88
N PHE A 65 -22.05 -21.80 4.68
CA PHE A 65 -21.98 -22.82 3.64
C PHE A 65 -22.84 -24.02 4.01
N ASP A 66 -23.57 -24.53 3.04
CA ASP A 66 -24.40 -25.74 3.23
C ASP A 66 -23.60 -27.01 2.95
N TYR A 67 -22.62 -26.94 2.06
CA TYR A 67 -21.79 -28.05 1.60
C TYR A 67 -20.34 -27.59 1.53
N GLY A 68 -19.42 -28.54 1.52
CA GLY A 68 -18.03 -28.27 1.17
C GLY A 68 -17.94 -27.66 -0.24
N ALA A 69 -16.97 -26.80 -0.47
CA ALA A 69 -16.79 -26.15 -1.76
C ALA A 69 -15.33 -25.87 -2.08
N PHE A 70 -14.99 -25.87 -3.36
CA PHE A 70 -13.76 -25.29 -3.91
C PHE A 70 -14.11 -24.11 -4.80
N SER A 71 -13.33 -23.02 -4.70
CA SER A 71 -13.52 -21.84 -5.52
C SER A 71 -12.19 -21.28 -6.00
N SER A 72 -12.18 -20.77 -7.25
CA SER A 72 -11.06 -20.02 -7.81
C SER A 72 -11.56 -18.83 -8.61
N SER A 73 -10.88 -17.70 -8.45
CA SER A 73 -11.20 -16.42 -9.09
C SER A 73 -10.01 -15.89 -9.86
N LEU A 74 -10.25 -15.50 -11.09
CA LEU A 74 -9.30 -14.85 -11.98
C LEU A 74 -9.80 -13.46 -12.33
N PHE A 75 -8.88 -12.50 -12.52
CA PHE A 75 -9.22 -11.22 -13.12
C PHE A 75 -8.31 -10.85 -14.28
N LEU A 76 -8.88 -10.09 -15.19
CA LEU A 76 -8.18 -9.35 -16.24
C LEU A 76 -8.56 -7.87 -16.05
N GLY A 77 -7.59 -6.97 -16.12
CA GLY A 77 -7.90 -5.57 -15.87
C GLY A 77 -6.86 -4.61 -16.43
N ALA A 78 -7.12 -3.35 -16.18
CA ALA A 78 -6.21 -2.26 -16.51
C ALA A 78 -6.18 -1.23 -15.38
N VAL A 79 -4.97 -0.78 -15.06
CA VAL A 79 -4.72 0.38 -14.19
C VAL A 79 -4.37 1.56 -15.08
N GLY A 80 -5.10 2.65 -14.94
CA GLY A 80 -4.82 3.94 -15.57
C GLY A 80 -4.42 4.97 -14.52
N ASN A 81 -3.24 5.58 -14.67
CA ASN A 81 -2.81 6.73 -13.90
C ASN A 81 -2.81 7.95 -14.80
N THR A 82 -3.44 9.01 -14.37
CA THR A 82 -3.37 10.32 -15.01
C THR A 82 -2.71 11.28 -14.03
N ALA A 83 -1.48 11.69 -14.32
CA ALA A 83 -0.73 12.66 -13.52
C ALA A 83 -0.88 14.05 -14.11
N THR A 84 -1.14 15.04 -13.25
CA THR A 84 -1.22 16.46 -13.62
C THR A 84 -0.20 17.25 -12.80
N THR A 85 0.62 18.03 -13.48
CA THR A 85 1.61 18.95 -12.89
C THR A 85 1.46 20.29 -13.58
N GLY A 86 0.96 21.31 -12.87
CA GLY A 86 0.51 22.56 -13.49
C GLY A 86 -0.53 22.29 -14.59
N ASP A 87 -0.28 22.77 -15.80
CA ASP A 87 -1.17 22.60 -16.96
C ASP A 87 -0.91 21.30 -17.76
N LEU A 88 0.12 20.52 -17.40
CA LEU A 88 0.50 19.32 -18.14
C LEU A 88 -0.14 18.05 -17.52
N THR A 89 -0.79 17.29 -18.38
CA THR A 89 -1.49 16.05 -18.00
C THR A 89 -0.93 14.87 -18.78
N ASN A 90 -0.52 13.82 -18.08
CA ASN A 90 0.13 12.63 -18.62
C ASN A 90 -0.62 11.34 -18.27
N PRO A 91 -1.45 10.78 -19.17
CA PRO A 91 -2.11 9.50 -18.92
C PRO A 91 -1.17 8.33 -19.21
N LYS A 92 -1.18 7.32 -18.33
CA LYS A 92 -0.51 6.02 -18.50
C LYS A 92 -1.46 4.89 -18.17
N ARG A 93 -1.39 3.81 -18.93
CA ARG A 93 -2.19 2.60 -18.70
C ARG A 93 -1.31 1.36 -18.67
N ARG A 94 -1.67 0.40 -17.81
CA ARG A 94 -1.02 -0.90 -17.71
C ARG A 94 -2.07 -1.99 -17.54
N GLY A 95 -1.92 -3.09 -18.28
CA GLY A 95 -2.75 -4.30 -18.11
C GLY A 95 -2.30 -5.10 -16.89
N GLU A 96 -3.25 -5.74 -16.23
CA GLU A 96 -3.05 -6.68 -15.13
C GLU A 96 -3.85 -7.96 -15.36
N ALA A 97 -3.29 -9.11 -14.94
CA ALA A 97 -3.98 -10.37 -14.86
C ALA A 97 -3.44 -11.17 -13.67
N SER A 98 -4.32 -11.76 -12.87
CA SER A 98 -3.89 -12.57 -11.73
C SER A 98 -5.00 -13.50 -11.25
N ILE A 99 -4.61 -14.52 -10.45
CA ILE A 99 -5.50 -15.23 -9.56
C ILE A 99 -5.68 -14.36 -8.33
N ASN A 100 -6.87 -13.85 -8.08
CA ASN A 100 -7.16 -12.99 -6.93
C ASN A 100 -7.67 -13.75 -5.72
N GLN A 101 -8.20 -14.96 -5.90
CA GLN A 101 -8.64 -15.83 -4.80
C GLN A 101 -8.66 -17.28 -5.25
N ALA A 102 -8.28 -18.19 -4.35
CA ALA A 102 -8.46 -19.63 -4.54
C ALA A 102 -8.54 -20.32 -3.17
N GLY A 103 -9.35 -21.37 -3.03
CA GLY A 103 -9.42 -22.09 -1.77
C GLY A 103 -10.53 -23.09 -1.71
N GLY A 104 -10.71 -23.65 -0.50
CA GLY A 104 -11.75 -24.63 -0.24
C GLY A 104 -12.20 -24.60 1.20
N ILE A 105 -13.40 -25.11 1.41
CA ILE A 105 -14.03 -25.24 2.72
C ILE A 105 -14.70 -26.61 2.80
N LEU A 106 -14.54 -27.29 3.93
CA LEU A 106 -15.21 -28.53 4.28
C LEU A 106 -16.27 -28.22 5.33
N VAL A 107 -17.46 -28.77 5.18
CA VAL A 107 -18.59 -28.54 6.07
C VAL A 107 -19.05 -29.86 6.66
N PHE A 108 -19.17 -29.90 7.98
CA PHE A 108 -19.64 -31.03 8.77
C PHE A 108 -20.94 -30.62 9.45
N VAL A 109 -21.99 -31.38 9.22
CA VAL A 109 -23.32 -31.12 9.78
C VAL A 109 -23.66 -32.21 10.81
N SER A 110 -24.26 -31.82 11.96
CA SER A 110 -24.78 -32.72 12.98
C SER A 110 -26.22 -32.33 13.29
N GLU A 111 -27.14 -33.29 13.22
CA GLU A 111 -28.53 -33.08 13.56
C GLU A 111 -28.82 -33.33 15.07
N GLU A 112 -27.86 -33.94 15.78
CA GLU A 112 -28.02 -34.34 17.21
C GLU A 112 -27.50 -33.28 18.20
N SER A 113 -26.86 -32.23 17.73
CA SER A 113 -26.20 -31.21 18.56
C SER A 113 -26.71 -29.80 18.31
N ASP A 114 -26.80 -29.00 19.37
CA ASP A 114 -27.04 -27.56 19.26
C ASP A 114 -25.96 -26.86 18.41
N TRP A 115 -24.74 -27.41 18.36
CA TRP A 115 -23.67 -27.06 17.42
C TRP A 115 -23.86 -27.83 16.12
N ASN A 116 -24.82 -27.37 15.35
CA ASN A 116 -25.33 -28.12 14.21
C ASN A 116 -24.44 -28.11 12.97
N LYS A 117 -23.45 -27.22 12.91
CA LYS A 117 -22.52 -27.12 11.77
C LYS A 117 -21.12 -26.68 12.21
N ILE A 118 -20.10 -27.34 11.68
CA ILE A 118 -18.69 -26.94 11.77
C ILE A 118 -18.14 -26.85 10.35
N ALA A 119 -17.39 -25.79 10.06
CA ALA A 119 -16.71 -25.64 8.77
C ALA A 119 -15.24 -25.28 8.99
N LEU A 120 -14.36 -25.92 8.20
CA LEU A 120 -12.92 -25.71 8.20
C LEU A 120 -12.45 -25.46 6.77
N GLY A 121 -11.56 -24.50 6.57
CA GLY A 121 -11.11 -24.20 5.23
C GLY A 121 -9.76 -23.51 5.17
N PHE A 122 -9.30 -23.39 3.93
CA PHE A 122 -8.10 -22.68 3.56
C PHE A 122 -8.40 -21.78 2.35
N THR A 123 -7.89 -20.53 2.38
CA THR A 123 -8.10 -19.59 1.30
C THR A 123 -6.82 -18.80 1.03
N TYR A 124 -6.41 -18.76 -0.22
CA TYR A 124 -5.47 -17.78 -0.75
C TYR A 124 -6.24 -16.58 -1.28
N GLN A 125 -5.76 -15.37 -0.98
CA GLN A 125 -6.26 -14.12 -1.54
C GLN A 125 -5.13 -13.16 -1.83
N GLN A 126 -5.13 -12.56 -3.02
CA GLN A 126 -4.35 -11.36 -3.29
C GLN A 126 -5.05 -10.17 -2.62
N GLU A 127 -4.42 -9.55 -1.60
CA GLU A 127 -4.99 -8.41 -0.86
C GLU A 127 -4.78 -7.08 -1.59
N ASN A 128 -3.66 -6.92 -2.32
CA ASN A 128 -3.39 -5.73 -3.13
C ASN A 128 -2.46 -6.03 -4.31
N SER A 129 -2.52 -5.18 -5.33
CA SER A 129 -1.57 -5.12 -6.45
C SER A 129 -0.92 -3.75 -6.47
N TYR A 130 0.41 -3.72 -6.43
CA TYR A 130 1.22 -2.50 -6.48
C TYR A 130 1.67 -2.14 -7.89
N SER A 131 1.13 -2.81 -8.91
CA SER A 131 1.45 -2.52 -10.30
C SER A 131 0.98 -1.13 -10.70
N GLY A 132 1.92 -0.30 -11.16
CA GLY A 132 1.65 1.06 -11.59
C GLY A 132 2.71 1.59 -12.54
N ASN A 133 2.33 2.60 -13.31
CA ASN A 133 3.24 3.41 -14.12
C ASN A 133 2.73 4.84 -14.09
N LEU A 134 3.58 5.78 -13.71
CA LEU A 134 3.29 7.19 -13.59
C LEU A 134 4.33 7.96 -14.38
N LYS A 135 3.89 8.98 -15.12
CA LYS A 135 4.77 10.00 -15.70
C LYS A 135 4.18 11.37 -15.40
N ALA A 136 5.00 12.26 -14.89
CA ALA A 136 4.67 13.64 -14.66
C ALA A 136 5.76 14.52 -15.29
N ALA A 137 5.40 15.70 -15.80
CA ALA A 137 6.37 16.66 -16.27
C ALA A 137 5.81 18.07 -16.08
N GLY A 138 6.65 19.04 -15.77
CA GLY A 138 6.23 20.42 -15.59
C GLY A 138 7.36 21.32 -15.17
N LEU A 139 7.09 22.63 -15.16
CA LEU A 139 7.98 23.63 -14.58
C LEU A 139 7.80 23.67 -13.07
N ALA A 140 8.90 23.85 -12.35
CA ALA A 140 8.96 24.00 -10.91
C ALA A 140 9.90 25.13 -10.51
N ASP A 141 9.62 25.76 -9.37
CA ASP A 141 10.47 26.84 -8.82
C ASP A 141 11.58 26.29 -7.91
N SER A 142 11.53 24.98 -7.62
CA SER A 142 12.53 24.28 -6.80
C SER A 142 12.99 23.01 -7.50
N GLY A 143 14.29 22.75 -7.47
CA GLY A 143 14.91 21.63 -8.15
C GLY A 143 15.56 20.63 -7.20
N MET A 144 16.14 19.61 -7.78
CA MET A 144 16.87 18.52 -7.11
C MET A 144 17.99 19.06 -6.21
N ASP A 145 18.66 20.13 -6.61
CA ASP A 145 19.69 20.80 -5.83
C ASP A 145 19.18 21.28 -4.46
N GLN A 146 17.96 21.79 -4.38
CA GLN A 146 17.34 22.21 -3.12
C GLN A 146 17.01 21.02 -2.21
N TYR A 147 16.58 19.89 -2.79
CA TYR A 147 16.39 18.65 -2.05
C TYR A 147 17.69 18.19 -1.39
N PHE A 148 18.78 18.09 -2.15
CA PHE A 148 20.07 17.69 -1.61
C PHE A 148 20.66 18.72 -0.66
N THR A 149 20.47 20.03 -0.90
CA THR A 149 20.88 21.10 0.02
C THR A 149 20.15 20.99 1.36
N ALA A 150 18.85 20.68 1.35
CA ALA A 150 18.07 20.47 2.57
C ALA A 150 18.62 19.29 3.38
N LEU A 151 18.97 18.17 2.74
CA LEU A 151 19.58 17.01 3.38
C LEU A 151 20.99 17.31 3.92
N ALA A 152 21.74 18.17 3.23
CA ALA A 152 23.10 18.58 3.59
C ALA A 152 23.16 19.60 4.74
N SER A 153 22.07 20.30 5.02
CA SER A 153 22.04 21.48 5.92
C SER A 153 22.53 21.21 7.35
N ASN A 154 22.42 19.98 7.83
CA ASN A 154 22.85 19.56 9.17
C ASN A 154 24.03 18.60 9.15
N GLN A 155 24.71 18.44 8.00
CA GLN A 155 25.84 17.52 7.87
C GLN A 155 27.16 18.22 8.16
N ILE A 156 28.08 17.47 8.77
CA ILE A 156 29.46 17.92 9.03
C ILE A 156 30.31 17.44 7.87
N ALA A 157 31.00 18.36 7.20
CA ALA A 157 31.73 18.08 5.97
C ALA A 157 32.79 16.99 6.14
N GLU A 158 33.51 16.98 7.27
CA GLU A 158 34.54 15.98 7.56
C GLU A 158 33.99 14.55 7.59
N ASN A 159 32.72 14.38 7.98
CA ASN A 159 32.06 13.06 8.01
C ASN A 159 31.62 12.60 6.63
N ILE A 160 31.44 13.55 5.68
CA ILE A 160 30.96 13.27 4.31
C ILE A 160 32.10 12.97 3.36
N LEU A 161 33.23 13.68 3.49
CA LEU A 161 34.34 13.56 2.56
C LEU A 161 34.98 12.16 2.59
N ALA A 162 35.40 11.70 1.41
CA ALA A 162 36.22 10.51 1.31
C ALA A 162 37.58 10.74 2.00
N TYR A 163 38.08 9.74 2.71
CA TYR A 163 39.40 9.79 3.31
C TYR A 163 40.49 9.71 2.26
N GLN A 164 41.72 10.07 2.63
CA GLN A 164 42.87 9.96 1.74
C GLN A 164 43.06 8.52 1.26
N ASN A 165 43.02 8.27 -0.04
CA ASN A 165 43.08 6.96 -0.70
C ASN A 165 41.84 6.06 -0.49
N GLU A 166 40.73 6.59 0.00
CA GLU A 166 39.45 5.90 0.02
C GLU A 166 38.74 6.05 -1.36
N TYR A 167 38.25 4.95 -1.92
CA TYR A 167 37.40 5.03 -3.11
C TYR A 167 36.05 5.66 -2.75
N ILE A 168 35.44 6.36 -3.68
CA ILE A 168 34.15 7.06 -3.44
C ILE A 168 33.05 6.06 -3.10
N GLU A 169 33.09 4.86 -3.67
CA GLU A 169 32.16 3.76 -3.39
C GLU A 169 32.27 3.30 -1.92
N ASP A 170 33.47 3.20 -1.40
CA ASP A 170 33.72 2.82 -0.01
C ASP A 170 33.30 3.94 0.94
N ALA A 171 33.58 5.20 0.59
CA ALA A 171 33.12 6.38 1.31
C ALA A 171 31.57 6.43 1.34
N TYR A 172 30.90 6.13 0.23
CA TYR A 172 29.43 6.10 0.15
C TYR A 172 28.83 5.08 1.13
N LEU A 173 29.42 3.87 1.21
CA LEU A 173 28.98 2.85 2.15
C LEU A 173 29.28 3.24 3.61
N ARG A 174 30.50 3.74 3.89
CA ARG A 174 30.90 4.19 5.23
C ARG A 174 30.00 5.31 5.73
N VAL A 175 29.79 6.34 4.92
CA VAL A 175 28.95 7.50 5.27
C VAL A 175 27.51 7.08 5.53
N GLY A 176 26.95 6.18 4.70
CA GLY A 176 25.63 5.62 4.91
C GLY A 176 25.50 4.86 6.23
N THR A 177 26.53 4.09 6.60
CA THR A 177 26.54 3.28 7.83
C THR A 177 26.78 4.14 9.08
N GLU A 178 27.69 5.11 9.02
CA GLU A 178 28.12 5.89 10.20
C GLU A 178 27.26 7.14 10.44
N SER A 179 26.76 7.77 9.37
CA SER A 179 26.08 9.07 9.41
C SER A 179 24.67 9.06 8.84
N GLY A 180 24.24 7.92 8.27
CA GLY A 180 22.87 7.68 7.81
C GLY A 180 22.56 8.20 6.39
N PHE A 181 21.31 8.05 5.99
CA PHE A 181 20.83 8.30 4.63
C PHE A 181 21.07 9.75 4.15
N ALA A 182 20.75 10.76 4.96
CA ALA A 182 20.91 12.17 4.56
C ALA A 182 22.37 12.52 4.26
N ALA A 183 23.32 11.98 5.04
CA ALA A 183 24.76 12.13 4.82
C ALA A 183 25.20 11.42 3.52
N GLN A 184 24.69 10.21 3.30
CA GLN A 184 24.96 9.44 2.07
C GLN A 184 24.46 10.17 0.82
N GLN A 185 23.25 10.78 0.88
CA GLN A 185 22.73 11.63 -0.22
C GLN A 185 23.58 12.89 -0.43
N THR A 186 24.05 13.51 0.65
CA THR A 186 24.93 14.67 0.57
C THR A 186 26.25 14.33 -0.15
N LEU A 187 26.85 13.16 0.16
CA LEU A 187 28.03 12.66 -0.54
C LEU A 187 27.75 12.47 -2.04
N LEU A 188 26.62 11.83 -2.37
CA LEU A 188 26.22 11.56 -3.76
C LEU A 188 26.12 12.86 -4.57
N ALA A 189 25.45 13.88 -4.02
CA ALA A 189 25.25 15.17 -4.68
C ALA A 189 26.55 16.02 -4.75
N LEU A 190 27.43 15.91 -3.74
CA LEU A 190 28.74 16.58 -3.73
C LEU A 190 29.64 16.03 -4.82
N TYR A 191 29.85 14.71 -4.85
CA TYR A 191 30.70 14.08 -5.85
C TYR A 191 30.05 14.04 -7.24
N GLY A 192 28.72 14.14 -7.31
CA GLY A 192 27.96 14.35 -8.54
C GLY A 192 28.01 15.79 -9.05
N GLY A 193 28.66 16.73 -8.35
CA GLY A 193 28.83 18.10 -8.80
C GLY A 193 27.58 19.00 -8.70
N LEU A 194 26.47 18.49 -8.16
CA LEU A 194 25.26 19.28 -7.91
C LEU A 194 25.43 20.22 -6.70
N LEU A 195 26.16 19.75 -5.67
CA LEU A 195 26.53 20.55 -4.52
C LEU A 195 28.02 20.90 -4.58
N GLY A 196 28.37 22.09 -4.07
CA GLY A 196 29.72 22.53 -3.77
C GLY A 196 29.96 22.58 -2.27
N LEU A 197 31.24 22.55 -1.87
CA LEU A 197 31.67 22.69 -0.47
C LEU A 197 32.62 23.90 -0.36
N ASN A 198 32.18 24.94 0.36
CA ASN A 198 32.99 26.12 0.63
C ASN A 198 33.05 26.38 2.12
N GLU A 199 34.28 26.45 2.69
CA GLU A 199 34.51 26.74 4.13
C GLU A 199 33.68 25.83 5.05
N GLY A 200 33.49 24.54 4.68
CA GLY A 200 32.71 23.59 5.45
C GLY A 200 31.19 23.66 5.27
N VAL A 201 30.70 24.54 4.38
CA VAL A 201 29.27 24.70 4.10
C VAL A 201 28.92 24.15 2.72
N PHE A 202 27.91 23.30 2.67
CA PHE A 202 27.36 22.78 1.40
C PHE A 202 26.43 23.83 0.77
N SER A 203 26.55 24.01 -0.54
CA SER A 203 25.74 24.95 -1.32
C SER A 203 25.45 24.40 -2.71
N SER A 204 24.35 24.83 -3.31
CA SER A 204 24.02 24.45 -4.71
C SER A 204 24.97 25.06 -5.72
N ASN A 205 25.37 24.25 -6.71
CA ASN A 205 26.08 24.67 -7.93
C ASN A 205 25.11 25.02 -9.06
N ALA A 206 23.81 24.80 -8.86
CA ALA A 206 22.77 25.08 -9.85
C ALA A 206 22.23 26.51 -9.72
N GLN A 207 21.91 27.11 -10.87
CA GLN A 207 21.23 28.41 -10.95
C GLN A 207 20.13 28.35 -12.00
N TYR A 208 18.92 28.78 -11.61
CA TYR A 208 17.73 28.82 -12.46
C TYR A 208 16.67 29.77 -11.86
N THR A 209 15.74 30.21 -12.68
CA THR A 209 14.51 30.87 -12.19
C THR A 209 13.38 29.85 -12.06
N SER A 210 13.30 28.94 -13.02
CA SER A 210 12.41 27.76 -13.00
C SER A 210 13.12 26.62 -13.72
N ILE A 211 12.82 25.40 -13.31
CA ILE A 211 13.42 24.17 -13.84
C ILE A 211 12.35 23.29 -14.45
N PHE A 212 12.62 22.65 -15.57
CA PHE A 212 11.69 21.68 -16.15
C PHE A 212 12.03 20.29 -15.64
N GLN A 213 11.06 19.69 -14.93
CA GLN A 213 11.18 18.37 -14.32
C GLN A 213 10.40 17.32 -15.11
N LYS A 214 11.02 16.16 -15.32
CA LYS A 214 10.39 14.94 -15.83
C LYS A 214 10.53 13.84 -14.81
N PHE A 215 9.40 13.42 -14.23
CA PHE A 215 9.35 12.34 -13.26
C PHE A 215 8.69 11.11 -13.87
N GLU A 216 9.32 9.94 -13.72
CA GLU A 216 8.72 8.65 -14.05
C GLU A 216 8.84 7.71 -12.86
N SER A 217 7.73 7.05 -12.50
CA SER A 217 7.71 5.99 -11.50
C SER A 217 7.08 4.73 -12.08
N ARG A 218 7.79 3.62 -11.94
CA ARG A 218 7.31 2.28 -12.33
C ARG A 218 7.33 1.39 -11.10
N SER A 219 6.18 0.81 -10.78
CA SER A 219 6.06 -0.10 -9.66
C SER A 219 5.45 -1.44 -10.08
N LYS A 220 5.83 -2.48 -9.35
CA LYS A 220 5.24 -3.81 -9.43
C LYS A 220 5.29 -4.47 -8.05
N GLY A 221 4.50 -5.50 -7.88
CA GLY A 221 4.44 -6.26 -6.63
C GLY A 221 3.02 -6.53 -6.20
N ARG A 222 2.89 -7.22 -5.07
CA ARG A 222 1.60 -7.63 -4.53
C ARG A 222 1.68 -7.88 -3.03
N LYS A 223 0.53 -7.88 -2.40
CA LYS A 223 0.33 -8.37 -1.04
C LYS A 223 -0.67 -9.51 -1.10
N ASP A 224 -0.26 -10.66 -0.63
CA ASP A 224 -1.03 -11.91 -0.64
C ASP A 224 -1.32 -12.35 0.79
N ALA A 225 -2.42 -13.08 1.01
CA ALA A 225 -2.76 -13.70 2.28
C ALA A 225 -3.12 -15.17 2.09
N TYR A 226 -2.57 -16.00 2.96
CA TYR A 226 -2.87 -17.42 3.09
C TYR A 226 -3.57 -17.63 4.42
N THR A 227 -4.86 -17.97 4.39
CA THR A 227 -5.73 -17.98 5.56
C THR A 227 -6.27 -19.36 5.85
N ILE A 228 -6.05 -19.85 7.07
CA ILE A 228 -6.75 -21.02 7.62
C ILE A 228 -7.90 -20.48 8.46
N HIS A 229 -9.09 -21.03 8.29
CA HIS A 229 -10.28 -20.57 9.00
C HIS A 229 -11.12 -21.72 9.51
N GLY A 230 -11.75 -21.49 10.66
CA GLY A 230 -12.72 -22.40 11.27
C GLY A 230 -13.95 -21.63 11.73
N SER A 231 -15.12 -22.22 11.56
CA SER A 231 -16.38 -21.64 12.02
C SER A 231 -17.36 -22.70 12.49
N ALA A 232 -18.29 -22.29 13.34
CA ALA A 232 -19.34 -23.16 13.87
C ALA A 232 -20.67 -22.40 13.95
N SER A 233 -21.77 -23.13 13.79
CA SER A 233 -23.13 -22.63 13.94
C SER A 233 -23.76 -23.24 15.20
N TYR A 234 -24.33 -22.38 16.05
CA TYR A 234 -25.08 -22.76 17.24
C TYR A 234 -26.55 -22.40 17.05
N LYS A 235 -27.42 -23.43 17.15
CA LYS A 235 -28.88 -23.32 16.98
C LYS A 235 -29.28 -22.60 15.67
N GLU A 236 -28.48 -22.74 14.62
CA GLU A 236 -28.70 -22.13 13.30
C GLU A 236 -28.75 -20.58 13.26
N GLN A 237 -28.70 -19.94 14.44
CA GLN A 237 -28.84 -18.49 14.60
C GLN A 237 -27.51 -17.77 14.90
N TRP A 238 -26.63 -18.40 15.65
CA TRP A 238 -25.37 -17.84 16.10
C TRP A 238 -24.23 -18.54 15.38
N LEU A 239 -23.47 -17.80 14.60
CA LEU A 239 -22.30 -18.31 13.89
C LEU A 239 -21.06 -17.65 14.47
N LEU A 240 -20.09 -18.45 14.85
CA LEU A 240 -18.82 -18.05 15.42
C LEU A 240 -17.71 -18.47 14.45
N GLY A 241 -16.64 -17.69 14.37
CA GLY A 241 -15.52 -18.06 13.53
C GLY A 241 -14.22 -17.40 13.95
N ALA A 242 -13.13 -18.06 13.63
CA ALA A 242 -11.78 -17.53 13.78
C ALA A 242 -10.94 -17.92 12.58
N SER A 243 -9.97 -17.07 12.24
CA SER A 243 -8.98 -17.35 11.21
C SER A 243 -7.60 -16.84 11.58
N LEU A 244 -6.59 -17.50 11.01
CA LEU A 244 -5.19 -17.10 11.09
C LEU A 244 -4.68 -16.91 9.67
N SER A 245 -4.05 -15.77 9.42
CA SER A 245 -3.50 -15.43 8.11
C SER A 245 -2.00 -15.21 8.18
N ILE A 246 -1.29 -15.77 7.21
CA ILE A 246 0.09 -15.43 6.87
C ILE A 246 0.02 -14.52 5.64
N HIS A 247 0.68 -13.38 5.72
CA HIS A 247 0.74 -12.39 4.65
C HIS A 247 2.13 -12.39 4.04
N GLU A 248 2.19 -12.30 2.72
CA GLU A 248 3.42 -12.12 1.94
C GLU A 248 3.32 -10.80 1.19
N LEU A 249 4.35 -9.97 1.29
CA LEU A 249 4.44 -8.67 0.63
C LEU A 249 5.71 -8.65 -0.22
N SER A 250 5.56 -8.23 -1.46
CA SER A 250 6.68 -7.92 -2.36
C SER A 250 6.35 -6.63 -3.10
N PHE A 251 7.28 -5.69 -3.09
CA PHE A 251 7.13 -4.41 -3.76
C PHE A 251 8.46 -4.01 -4.40
N GLU A 252 8.39 -3.54 -5.63
CA GLU A 252 9.53 -3.00 -6.38
C GLU A 252 9.12 -1.69 -7.01
N ARG A 253 9.95 -0.66 -6.85
CA ARG A 253 9.76 0.66 -7.45
C ARG A 253 11.06 1.15 -8.07
N PHE A 254 10.96 1.61 -9.29
CA PHE A 254 11.98 2.39 -9.97
C PHE A 254 11.43 3.79 -10.21
N THR A 255 12.19 4.83 -9.78
CA THR A 255 11.90 6.23 -10.06
C THR A 255 13.04 6.85 -10.84
N TYR A 256 12.69 7.74 -11.73
CA TYR A 256 13.57 8.51 -12.59
C TYR A 256 13.12 9.97 -12.53
N LEU A 257 14.03 10.86 -12.18
CA LEU A 257 13.82 12.29 -12.16
C LEU A 257 14.91 12.96 -12.98
N ASP A 258 14.51 13.67 -14.04
CA ASP A 258 15.35 14.39 -14.95
C ASP A 258 15.00 15.88 -14.91
N GLU A 259 16.02 16.74 -14.80
CA GLU A 259 15.88 18.20 -14.73
C GLU A 259 16.70 18.88 -15.83
N GLU A 260 16.03 19.80 -16.52
CA GLU A 260 16.57 20.62 -17.60
C GLU A 260 16.15 22.08 -17.44
N GLY A 261 16.87 23.02 -18.07
CA GLY A 261 16.48 24.43 -18.08
C GLY A 261 17.24 25.29 -17.08
N TYR A 262 18.41 24.84 -16.64
CA TYR A 262 19.31 25.64 -15.84
C TYR A 262 19.78 26.88 -16.61
N SER A 263 20.08 27.98 -15.90
CA SER A 263 20.54 29.24 -16.53
C SER A 263 21.91 29.10 -17.20
N THR A 264 22.25 30.03 -18.08
CA THR A 264 23.52 30.04 -18.80
C THR A 264 24.73 30.20 -17.88
N GLU A 265 24.54 30.82 -16.72
CA GLU A 265 25.58 31.02 -15.71
C GLU A 265 25.71 29.84 -14.73
N SER A 266 24.76 28.90 -14.76
CA SER A 266 24.80 27.73 -13.92
C SER A 266 25.98 26.83 -14.26
N ALA A 267 26.67 26.31 -13.24
CA ALA A 267 27.66 25.27 -13.41
C ALA A 267 27.00 23.96 -13.90
N VAL A 268 25.88 23.60 -13.33
CA VAL A 268 25.08 22.43 -13.74
C VAL A 268 24.19 22.80 -14.92
N THR A 269 24.11 21.95 -15.93
CA THR A 269 23.30 22.15 -17.15
C THR A 269 22.15 21.15 -17.28
N SER A 270 22.29 19.97 -16.69
CA SER A 270 21.25 18.97 -16.53
C SER A 270 21.55 18.11 -15.30
N SER A 271 20.53 17.50 -14.71
CA SER A 271 20.70 16.52 -13.63
C SER A 271 19.69 15.38 -13.72
N LEU A 272 20.15 14.20 -13.36
CA LEU A 272 19.39 12.96 -13.40
C LEU A 272 19.56 12.18 -12.10
N PHE A 273 18.46 11.76 -11.50
CA PHE A 273 18.46 10.96 -10.29
C PHE A 273 17.53 9.76 -10.42
N ASP A 274 18.11 8.58 -10.35
CA ASP A 274 17.39 7.31 -10.37
C ASP A 274 17.42 6.67 -9.00
N ASN A 275 16.26 6.16 -8.55
CA ASN A 275 16.17 5.34 -7.36
C ASN A 275 15.49 4.01 -7.68
N TYR A 276 16.05 2.95 -7.15
CA TYR A 276 15.47 1.62 -7.11
C TYR A 276 15.20 1.24 -5.66
N LEU A 277 13.99 0.80 -5.36
CA LEU A 277 13.59 0.26 -4.07
C LEU A 277 12.97 -1.11 -4.27
N PHE A 278 13.43 -2.07 -3.49
CA PHE A 278 12.81 -3.39 -3.35
C PHE A 278 12.50 -3.67 -1.89
N THR A 279 11.26 -3.99 -1.60
CA THR A 279 10.75 -4.32 -0.27
C THR A 279 10.11 -5.69 -0.29
N GLU A 280 10.45 -6.52 0.67
CA GLU A 280 9.78 -7.79 0.92
C GLU A 280 9.39 -7.92 2.39
N GLY A 281 8.32 -8.66 2.67
CA GLY A 281 7.86 -8.83 4.04
C GLY A 281 6.96 -10.03 4.23
N ILE A 282 7.04 -10.62 5.43
CA ILE A 282 6.15 -11.69 5.87
C ILE A 282 5.44 -11.21 7.13
N GLY A 283 4.10 -11.32 7.15
CA GLY A 283 3.27 -10.86 8.25
C GLY A 283 2.30 -11.91 8.77
N VAL A 284 1.80 -11.70 9.97
CA VAL A 284 0.79 -12.55 10.59
C VAL A 284 -0.33 -11.72 11.20
N SER A 285 -1.57 -12.22 11.09
CA SER A 285 -2.73 -11.65 11.75
C SER A 285 -3.78 -12.72 12.06
N ALA A 286 -4.67 -12.44 13.01
CA ALA A 286 -5.85 -13.24 13.28
C ALA A 286 -7.12 -12.42 13.05
N ASN A 287 -8.23 -13.09 12.72
CA ASN A 287 -9.55 -12.47 12.63
C ASN A 287 -10.56 -13.30 13.41
N PHE A 288 -11.45 -12.66 14.15
CA PHE A 288 -12.51 -13.25 14.94
C PHE A 288 -13.84 -12.69 14.47
N GLY A 289 -14.83 -13.57 14.32
CA GLY A 289 -16.13 -13.18 13.77
C GLY A 289 -17.30 -13.77 14.53
N LEU A 290 -18.38 -13.02 14.55
CA LEU A 290 -19.69 -13.41 15.03
C LEU A 290 -20.73 -12.95 14.01
N LEU A 291 -21.64 -13.84 13.64
CA LEU A 291 -22.86 -13.52 12.90
C LEU A 291 -24.06 -13.98 13.70
N TRP A 292 -25.07 -13.13 13.77
CA TRP A 292 -26.38 -13.44 14.35
C TRP A 292 -27.45 -13.34 13.28
N GLN A 293 -28.11 -14.46 13.00
CA GLN A 293 -29.15 -14.59 11.99
C GLN A 293 -30.43 -15.13 12.61
N PRO A 294 -31.23 -14.28 13.28
CA PRO A 294 -32.47 -14.71 13.94
C PRO A 294 -33.53 -15.20 12.98
N SER A 295 -33.42 -14.82 11.72
CA SER A 295 -34.32 -15.28 10.65
C SER A 295 -33.57 -15.34 9.31
N PRO A 296 -34.06 -16.08 8.32
CA PRO A 296 -33.46 -16.09 6.98
C PRO A 296 -33.41 -14.70 6.29
N GLN A 297 -34.29 -13.79 6.72
CA GLN A 297 -34.46 -12.46 6.12
C GLN A 297 -33.47 -11.43 6.69
N PHE A 298 -33.01 -11.61 7.91
CA PHE A 298 -32.20 -10.61 8.63
C PHE A 298 -31.00 -11.25 9.30
N GLY A 299 -29.88 -10.55 9.20
CA GLY A 299 -28.65 -10.91 9.88
C GLY A 299 -27.79 -9.70 10.22
N LEU A 300 -27.11 -9.76 11.35
CA LEU A 300 -26.11 -8.81 11.82
C LEU A 300 -24.81 -9.55 12.14
N GLY A 301 -23.69 -8.88 11.94
CA GLY A 301 -22.39 -9.45 12.21
C GLY A 301 -21.37 -8.43 12.68
N VAL A 302 -20.37 -8.94 13.35
CA VAL A 302 -19.18 -8.19 13.74
C VAL A 302 -17.94 -9.07 13.53
N SER A 303 -16.86 -8.49 13.01
CA SER A 303 -15.56 -9.13 13.00
C SER A 303 -14.46 -8.17 13.44
N TYR A 304 -13.45 -8.71 14.10
CA TYR A 304 -12.28 -7.99 14.56
C TYR A 304 -11.02 -8.66 14.03
N LYS A 305 -10.30 -7.95 13.16
CA LYS A 305 -8.97 -8.33 12.69
C LYS A 305 -7.93 -7.68 13.59
N THR A 306 -7.04 -8.48 14.16
CA THR A 306 -5.91 -8.00 14.96
C THR A 306 -4.99 -7.10 14.13
N PRO A 307 -4.09 -6.33 14.73
CA PRO A 307 -2.96 -5.79 13.99
C PRO A 307 -2.27 -6.88 13.17
N THR A 308 -1.67 -6.49 12.04
CA THR A 308 -0.80 -7.37 11.27
C THR A 308 0.64 -6.98 11.56
N TRP A 309 1.46 -7.92 12.02
CA TRP A 309 2.88 -7.71 12.28
C TRP A 309 3.67 -8.29 11.11
N PHE A 310 4.37 -7.42 10.38
CA PHE A 310 5.26 -7.78 9.29
C PHE A 310 6.71 -7.69 9.75
N THR A 311 7.52 -8.69 9.42
CA THR A 311 8.98 -8.54 9.34
C THR A 311 9.31 -8.11 7.93
N MET A 312 9.95 -6.95 7.78
CA MET A 312 10.22 -6.28 6.51
C MET A 312 11.71 -6.21 6.25
N SER A 313 12.11 -6.31 4.98
CA SER A 313 13.46 -6.13 4.49
C SER A 313 13.46 -5.22 3.28
N ASP A 314 14.33 -4.22 3.27
CA ASP A 314 14.45 -3.23 2.19
C ASP A 314 15.84 -3.28 1.55
N ARG A 315 15.86 -3.04 0.24
CA ARG A 315 17.06 -2.88 -0.57
C ARG A 315 16.88 -1.68 -1.48
N SER A 316 17.89 -0.83 -1.56
CA SER A 316 17.87 0.31 -2.48
C SER A 316 19.15 0.42 -3.29
N ALA A 317 19.04 0.98 -4.47
CA ALA A 317 20.17 1.38 -5.30
C ALA A 317 19.88 2.73 -5.93
N GLN A 318 20.91 3.53 -6.10
CA GLN A 318 20.81 4.88 -6.63
C GLN A 318 21.82 5.12 -7.74
N ARG A 319 21.42 5.99 -8.65
CA ARG A 319 22.27 6.49 -9.74
C ARG A 319 22.06 7.99 -9.84
N PHE A 320 23.14 8.72 -9.93
CA PHE A 320 23.15 10.16 -10.07
C PHE A 320 24.01 10.59 -11.26
N ASP A 321 23.53 11.54 -12.04
CA ASP A 321 24.23 12.05 -13.22
C ASP A 321 24.00 13.55 -13.34
N THR A 322 25.07 14.32 -13.60
CA THR A 322 24.98 15.75 -13.88
C THR A 322 25.90 16.12 -15.02
N ASP A 323 25.39 16.91 -15.94
CA ASP A 323 26.27 17.66 -16.86
C ASP A 323 26.73 18.95 -16.17
N ASN A 324 28.04 19.08 -16.00
CA ASN A 324 28.65 20.23 -15.34
C ASN A 324 29.68 20.89 -16.27
N ARG A 325 29.61 22.23 -16.37
CA ARG A 325 30.53 23.00 -17.25
C ARG A 325 31.93 23.13 -16.70
N LEU A 326 32.12 22.96 -15.39
CA LEU A 326 33.41 23.15 -14.74
C LEU A 326 34.23 21.88 -14.71
N GLU A 327 33.57 20.72 -14.66
CA GLU A 327 34.22 19.41 -14.61
C GLU A 327 33.35 18.42 -15.42
N ASP A 328 34.02 17.52 -16.14
CA ASP A 328 33.34 16.42 -16.82
C ASP A 328 32.98 15.32 -15.77
N ILE A 329 32.02 15.64 -14.89
CA ILE A 329 31.48 14.71 -13.95
C ILE A 329 30.32 14.03 -14.62
N SER A 330 30.60 12.95 -15.29
CA SER A 330 29.57 12.12 -15.85
C SER A 330 29.31 10.94 -14.91
N TYR A 331 28.04 10.71 -14.58
CA TYR A 331 27.47 9.46 -14.19
C TYR A 331 28.09 8.75 -12.97
N ILE A 332 27.47 8.92 -11.81
CA ILE A 332 27.79 8.15 -10.62
C ILE A 332 26.83 6.97 -10.49
N ASN A 333 27.34 5.77 -10.75
CA ASN A 333 26.69 4.52 -10.46
C ASN A 333 27.70 3.60 -9.79
N PHE A 334 27.65 3.52 -8.48
CA PHE A 334 28.56 2.67 -7.73
C PHE A 334 28.24 1.18 -7.89
N GLY A 335 27.13 0.80 -8.51
CA GLY A 335 26.68 -0.58 -8.58
C GLY A 335 26.36 -1.17 -7.20
N ILE A 336 26.18 -0.31 -6.20
CA ILE A 336 25.94 -0.67 -4.80
C ILE A 336 24.44 -0.87 -4.58
N ILE A 337 24.11 -1.97 -3.91
CA ILE A 337 22.80 -2.21 -3.35
C ILE A 337 22.91 -2.03 -1.84
N ASN A 338 22.28 -0.98 -1.31
CA ASN A 338 22.12 -0.80 0.12
C ASN A 338 21.12 -1.85 0.62
N VAL A 339 21.51 -2.65 1.59
CA VAL A 339 20.65 -3.60 2.31
C VAL A 339 20.45 -3.07 3.71
N TYR A 340 19.19 -2.84 4.07
CA TYR A 340 18.85 -2.35 5.41
C TYR A 340 18.54 -3.51 6.34
N ASP A 341 18.77 -3.31 7.63
CA ASP A 341 18.44 -4.29 8.67
C ASP A 341 16.91 -4.56 8.66
N ASP A 342 16.56 -5.81 8.96
CA ASP A 342 15.16 -6.20 9.09
C ASP A 342 14.50 -5.42 10.22
N TYR A 343 13.27 -4.95 9.96
CA TYR A 343 12.46 -4.22 10.92
C TYR A 343 11.05 -4.78 11.00
N THR A 344 10.31 -4.41 12.04
CA THR A 344 8.90 -4.80 12.17
C THR A 344 7.99 -3.63 11.81
N MET A 345 7.07 -3.86 10.88
CA MET A 345 5.97 -2.94 10.57
C MET A 345 4.68 -3.52 11.13
N LYS A 346 4.03 -2.77 12.03
CA LYS A 346 2.73 -3.11 12.60
C LYS A 346 1.64 -2.30 11.89
N LEU A 347 0.80 -2.98 11.12
CA LEU A 347 -0.42 -2.40 10.56
C LEU A 347 -1.57 -2.47 11.57
N PRO A 348 -2.43 -1.44 11.65
CA PRO A 348 -3.49 -1.36 12.67
C PRO A 348 -4.57 -2.43 12.53
N SER A 349 -5.23 -2.72 13.65
CA SER A 349 -6.42 -3.57 13.69
C SER A 349 -7.61 -2.94 12.98
N SER A 350 -8.58 -3.74 12.60
CA SER A 350 -9.84 -3.26 12.03
C SER A 350 -11.05 -3.92 12.66
N LEU A 351 -12.15 -3.15 12.76
CA LEU A 351 -13.47 -3.60 13.16
C LEU A 351 -14.40 -3.53 11.96
N THR A 352 -15.10 -4.62 11.68
CA THR A 352 -16.10 -4.66 10.60
C THR A 352 -17.46 -5.03 11.14
N LEU A 353 -18.50 -4.29 10.78
CA LEU A 353 -19.90 -4.59 11.02
C LEU A 353 -20.53 -5.05 9.71
N ASN A 354 -21.32 -6.12 9.77
CA ASN A 354 -21.97 -6.71 8.62
C ASN A 354 -23.48 -6.73 8.82
N SER A 355 -24.25 -6.51 7.75
CA SER A 355 -25.71 -6.64 7.78
C SER A 355 -26.23 -7.26 6.49
N LYS A 356 -27.29 -8.06 6.64
CA LYS A 356 -28.05 -8.68 5.56
C LYS A 356 -29.51 -8.41 5.77
N VAL A 357 -30.21 -7.95 4.74
CA VAL A 357 -31.66 -7.79 4.71
C VAL A 357 -32.20 -8.39 3.41
N ALA A 358 -32.99 -9.47 3.51
CA ALA A 358 -33.74 -9.99 2.37
C ALA A 358 -35.03 -9.17 2.20
N LEU A 359 -35.07 -8.31 1.19
CA LEU A 359 -36.23 -7.47 0.87
C LEU A 359 -37.39 -8.29 0.29
N SER A 360 -37.06 -9.36 -0.40
CA SER A 360 -37.98 -10.39 -0.88
C SER A 360 -37.22 -11.70 -1.08
N GLN A 361 -37.89 -12.81 -1.39
CA GLN A 361 -37.20 -14.08 -1.61
C GLN A 361 -36.05 -14.02 -2.65
N PRO A 362 -36.19 -13.33 -3.81
CA PRO A 362 -35.09 -13.22 -4.76
C PRO A 362 -34.12 -12.07 -4.48
N LEU A 363 -34.45 -11.09 -3.63
CA LEU A 363 -33.73 -9.82 -3.51
C LEU A 363 -33.13 -9.63 -2.12
N THR A 364 -31.81 -9.58 -2.04
CA THR A 364 -31.04 -9.40 -0.81
C THR A 364 -30.20 -8.13 -0.87
N PHE A 365 -30.22 -7.34 0.19
CA PHE A 365 -29.37 -6.19 0.40
C PHE A 365 -28.31 -6.51 1.44
N LEU A 366 -27.04 -6.19 1.15
CA LEU A 366 -25.88 -6.40 1.99
C LEU A 366 -25.22 -5.06 2.29
N ILE A 367 -24.78 -4.91 3.55
CA ILE A 367 -24.02 -3.72 3.99
C ILE A 367 -22.86 -4.21 4.85
N ASP A 368 -21.67 -3.74 4.55
CA ASP A 368 -20.49 -3.88 5.39
C ASP A 368 -19.94 -2.48 5.72
N TYR A 369 -19.67 -2.23 6.99
CA TYR A 369 -18.98 -1.05 7.50
C TYR A 369 -17.69 -1.49 8.17
N GLN A 370 -16.56 -0.92 7.77
CA GLN A 370 -15.25 -1.20 8.35
C GLN A 370 -14.60 0.08 8.85
N ARG A 371 -13.98 0.00 10.03
CA ARG A 371 -13.21 1.09 10.63
C ARG A 371 -11.81 0.62 10.97
N GLN A 372 -10.80 1.43 10.59
CA GLN A 372 -9.39 1.17 10.84
C GLN A 372 -8.65 2.49 11.04
N ASN A 373 -7.94 2.66 12.15
CA ASN A 373 -7.15 3.88 12.38
C ASN A 373 -5.75 3.73 11.76
N TYR A 374 -5.51 4.41 10.64
CA TYR A 374 -4.23 4.35 9.93
C TYR A 374 -3.10 5.02 10.71
N GLY A 375 -3.41 6.02 11.55
CA GLY A 375 -2.44 6.66 12.44
C GLY A 375 -1.86 5.75 13.54
N ASP A 376 -2.46 4.56 13.78
CA ASP A 376 -1.94 3.54 14.71
C ASP A 376 -0.90 2.60 14.08
N ALA A 377 -0.54 2.81 12.80
CA ALA A 377 0.57 2.10 12.17
C ALA A 377 1.89 2.45 12.86
N GLN A 378 2.80 1.47 12.99
CA GLN A 378 4.05 1.65 13.71
C GLN A 378 5.19 0.91 13.04
N LEU A 379 6.36 1.54 13.03
CA LEU A 379 7.65 0.93 12.76
C LEU A 379 8.33 0.61 14.10
N LEU A 380 8.88 -0.56 14.24
CA LEU A 380 9.48 -1.08 15.47
C LEU A 380 10.93 -1.54 15.20
N PRO A 381 11.83 -1.40 16.19
CA PRO A 381 11.57 -1.09 17.60
C PRO A 381 11.33 0.40 17.87
N ASN A 382 10.47 0.73 18.84
CA ASN A 382 10.11 2.12 19.19
C ASN A 382 11.27 2.93 19.80
N ASN A 383 12.35 2.29 20.25
CA ASN A 383 13.53 2.96 20.77
C ASN A 383 14.50 3.41 19.67
N ASP A 384 14.26 3.05 18.42
CA ASP A 384 14.97 3.62 17.29
C ASP A 384 14.50 5.07 17.04
N PRO A 385 15.41 6.07 17.09
CA PRO A 385 15.03 7.48 16.92
C PRO A 385 14.39 7.78 15.57
N ALA A 386 14.84 7.11 14.50
CA ALA A 386 14.30 7.29 13.16
C ALA A 386 12.87 6.76 13.08
N PHE A 387 12.62 5.55 13.57
CA PHE A 387 11.26 4.97 13.62
C PHE A 387 10.34 5.77 14.54
N ASN A 388 10.84 6.29 15.66
CA ASN A 388 10.04 7.14 16.53
C ASN A 388 9.60 8.42 15.81
N THR A 389 10.49 9.07 15.06
CA THR A 389 10.18 10.25 14.25
C THR A 389 9.12 9.91 13.20
N GLN A 390 9.27 8.79 12.48
CA GLN A 390 8.29 8.32 11.49
C GLN A 390 6.94 7.96 12.13
N ASN A 391 6.93 7.33 13.30
CA ASN A 391 5.70 7.00 14.01
C ASN A 391 4.92 8.27 14.44
N VAL A 392 5.62 9.34 14.84
CA VAL A 392 5.00 10.64 15.11
C VAL A 392 4.43 11.23 13.81
N ALA A 393 5.15 11.16 12.70
CA ALA A 393 4.67 11.61 11.39
C ALA A 393 3.43 10.82 10.95
N LEU A 394 3.42 9.49 11.08
CA LEU A 394 2.27 8.64 10.77
C LEU A 394 1.02 9.05 11.56
N ALA A 395 1.16 9.24 12.89
CA ALA A 395 0.06 9.63 13.76
C ALA A 395 -0.48 11.04 13.48
N SER A 396 0.36 11.96 12.96
CA SER A 396 -0.04 13.32 12.62
C SER A 396 -0.57 13.47 11.19
N THR A 397 -0.22 12.55 10.29
CA THR A 397 -0.62 12.58 8.86
C THR A 397 -1.91 11.80 8.63
N PHE A 398 -2.05 10.64 9.27
CA PHE A 398 -3.16 9.73 8.99
C PHE A 398 -4.22 9.71 10.07
N SER A 399 -5.45 9.50 9.63
CA SER A 399 -6.66 9.45 10.45
C SER A 399 -7.31 8.06 10.44
N THR A 400 -8.46 7.96 11.08
CA THR A 400 -9.32 6.79 10.98
C THR A 400 -9.96 6.72 9.58
N VAL A 401 -9.75 5.59 8.91
CA VAL A 401 -10.38 5.27 7.63
C VAL A 401 -11.66 4.49 7.88
N GLU A 402 -12.73 4.93 7.26
CA GLU A 402 -14.03 4.31 7.27
C GLU A 402 -14.38 3.82 5.86
N SER A 403 -14.83 2.57 5.75
CA SER A 403 -15.26 1.99 4.49
C SER A 403 -16.70 1.54 4.58
N TYR A 404 -17.52 2.01 3.67
CA TYR A 404 -18.93 1.63 3.49
C TYR A 404 -19.05 0.85 2.20
N ARG A 405 -19.61 -0.36 2.28
CA ARG A 405 -19.83 -1.23 1.13
C ARG A 405 -21.28 -1.67 1.12
N MET A 406 -21.93 -1.51 -0.01
CA MET A 406 -23.35 -1.81 -0.19
C MET A 406 -23.53 -2.63 -1.45
N GLY A 407 -24.29 -3.70 -1.35
CA GLY A 407 -24.58 -4.57 -2.47
C GLY A 407 -26.04 -5.00 -2.52
N LEU A 408 -26.60 -5.04 -3.71
CA LEU A 408 -27.91 -5.59 -3.98
C LEU A 408 -27.76 -6.81 -4.89
N GLU A 409 -28.30 -7.94 -4.44
CA GLU A 409 -28.28 -9.18 -5.18
C GLU A 409 -29.68 -9.69 -5.43
N TYR A 410 -29.99 -9.98 -6.69
CA TYR A 410 -31.18 -10.70 -7.11
C TYR A 410 -30.76 -12.14 -7.46
N THR A 411 -31.32 -13.14 -6.74
CA THR A 411 -30.94 -14.53 -6.92
C THR A 411 -32.16 -15.39 -7.16
N THR A 412 -32.13 -16.17 -8.27
CA THR A 412 -33.07 -17.26 -8.56
C THR A 412 -32.35 -18.60 -8.43
N GLN A 413 -33.07 -19.69 -8.66
CA GLN A 413 -32.45 -21.03 -8.64
C GLN A 413 -31.30 -21.17 -9.66
N ARG A 414 -31.38 -20.49 -10.82
CA ARG A 414 -30.43 -20.65 -11.92
C ARG A 414 -29.54 -19.44 -12.16
N TYR A 415 -30.05 -18.23 -11.92
CA TYR A 415 -29.37 -16.98 -12.26
C TYR A 415 -29.28 -16.07 -11.05
N SER A 416 -28.24 -15.27 -11.01
CA SER A 416 -28.15 -14.13 -10.10
C SER A 416 -27.63 -12.90 -10.82
N ALA A 417 -28.02 -11.73 -10.35
CA ALA A 417 -27.50 -10.44 -10.81
C ALA A 417 -27.11 -9.60 -9.59
N GLN A 418 -26.01 -8.89 -9.68
CA GLN A 418 -25.45 -8.10 -8.61
C GLN A 418 -25.14 -6.69 -9.07
N ILE A 419 -25.36 -5.73 -8.19
CA ILE A 419 -24.86 -4.36 -8.29
C ILE A 419 -24.36 -3.90 -6.93
N GLY A 420 -23.27 -3.15 -6.91
CA GLY A 420 -22.67 -2.71 -5.66
C GLY A 420 -21.93 -1.40 -5.75
N TYR A 421 -21.79 -0.78 -4.59
CA TYR A 421 -21.04 0.44 -4.39
C TYR A 421 -20.22 0.33 -3.11
N GLY A 422 -18.98 0.79 -3.18
CA GLY A 422 -18.08 0.95 -2.04
C GLY A 422 -17.52 2.36 -1.97
N ASN A 423 -17.35 2.88 -0.77
CA ASN A 423 -16.62 4.10 -0.51
C ASN A 423 -15.66 3.88 0.65
N THR A 424 -14.43 4.30 0.50
CA THR A 424 -13.41 4.32 1.55
C THR A 424 -12.95 5.75 1.73
N SER A 425 -13.08 6.29 2.93
CA SER A 425 -12.74 7.68 3.24
C SER A 425 -11.25 7.96 3.06
N SER A 426 -10.91 9.25 2.95
CA SER A 426 -9.51 9.68 2.97
C SER A 426 -8.78 9.15 4.20
N PRO A 427 -7.54 8.67 4.06
CA PRO A 427 -6.67 8.36 5.18
C PRO A 427 -6.02 9.60 5.78
N TYR A 428 -5.95 10.70 5.05
CA TYR A 428 -5.27 11.93 5.47
C TYR A 428 -6.16 12.81 6.35
N ILE A 429 -5.57 13.44 7.35
CA ILE A 429 -6.27 14.39 8.24
C ILE A 429 -6.65 15.63 7.43
N ASN A 430 -7.94 15.99 7.46
CA ASN A 430 -8.50 17.20 6.81
C ASN A 430 -8.28 17.28 5.28
N SER A 431 -8.31 16.14 4.60
CA SER A 431 -8.14 16.07 3.14
C SER A 431 -9.07 15.02 2.55
N ASP A 432 -9.43 15.18 1.27
CA ASP A 432 -10.15 14.17 0.48
C ASP A 432 -9.20 13.31 -0.38
N LEU A 433 -7.89 13.53 -0.29
CA LEU A 433 -6.88 12.72 -0.98
C LEU A 433 -6.90 11.29 -0.46
N GLY A 434 -6.73 10.33 -1.35
CA GLY A 434 -6.77 8.91 -1.00
C GLY A 434 -8.19 8.36 -0.80
N GLU A 435 -9.27 9.17 -0.98
CA GLU A 435 -10.63 8.65 -1.03
C GLU A 435 -10.79 7.69 -2.22
N ARG A 436 -11.36 6.50 -1.95
CA ARG A 436 -11.60 5.50 -2.99
C ARG A 436 -13.08 5.21 -3.14
N LYS A 437 -13.54 5.17 -4.41
CA LYS A 437 -14.89 4.76 -4.78
C LYS A 437 -14.81 3.52 -5.66
N ASP A 438 -15.61 2.52 -5.31
CA ASP A 438 -15.70 1.23 -5.99
C ASP A 438 -17.11 1.04 -6.53
N TYR A 439 -17.23 0.63 -7.78
CA TYR A 439 -18.51 0.31 -8.44
C TYR A 439 -18.44 -1.11 -8.96
N GLY A 440 -19.50 -1.87 -8.77
CA GLY A 440 -19.55 -3.27 -9.16
C GLY A 440 -20.85 -3.62 -9.92
N LEU A 441 -20.72 -4.51 -10.89
CA LEU A 441 -21.83 -5.14 -11.61
C LEU A 441 -21.49 -6.61 -11.85
N GLY A 442 -22.44 -7.52 -11.68
CA GLY A 442 -22.18 -8.93 -11.85
C GLY A 442 -23.36 -9.75 -12.28
N PHE A 443 -23.03 -10.94 -12.77
CA PHE A 443 -23.98 -11.97 -13.17
C PHE A 443 -23.45 -13.34 -12.77
N GLY A 444 -24.30 -14.18 -12.18
CA GLY A 444 -23.97 -15.54 -11.76
C GLY A 444 -24.89 -16.58 -12.42
N LEU A 445 -24.34 -17.78 -12.66
CA LEU A 445 -25.02 -18.92 -13.24
C LEU A 445 -24.80 -20.15 -12.36
N ASN A 446 -25.88 -20.74 -11.83
CA ASN A 446 -25.85 -22.01 -11.14
C ASN A 446 -26.09 -23.16 -12.13
N TYR A 447 -25.20 -24.12 -12.11
CA TYR A 447 -25.24 -25.29 -12.99
C TYR A 447 -24.92 -26.57 -12.18
N GLY A 448 -25.97 -27.23 -11.68
CA GLY A 448 -25.80 -28.37 -10.78
C GLY A 448 -25.00 -28.00 -9.51
N PRO A 449 -23.92 -28.77 -9.21
CA PRO A 449 -23.05 -28.46 -8.07
C PRO A 449 -22.08 -27.30 -8.34
N SER A 450 -22.09 -26.74 -9.53
CA SER A 450 -21.17 -25.68 -9.95
C SER A 450 -21.87 -24.34 -10.07
N ARG A 451 -21.10 -23.28 -9.80
CA ARG A 451 -21.49 -21.89 -10.02
C ARG A 451 -20.38 -21.15 -10.75
N ILE A 452 -20.76 -20.35 -11.72
CA ILE A 452 -19.86 -19.40 -12.40
C ILE A 452 -20.39 -18.01 -12.18
N ASP A 453 -19.55 -17.11 -11.68
CA ASP A 453 -19.82 -15.70 -11.51
C ASP A 453 -18.93 -14.86 -12.42
N PHE A 454 -19.52 -13.86 -13.06
CA PHE A 454 -18.84 -12.82 -13.82
C PHE A 454 -19.05 -11.51 -13.13
N GLY A 455 -17.98 -10.75 -12.92
CA GLY A 455 -18.02 -9.44 -12.28
C GLY A 455 -17.23 -8.42 -13.08
N LEU A 456 -17.78 -7.21 -13.17
CA LEU A 456 -17.08 -6.02 -13.63
C LEU A 456 -16.94 -5.08 -12.43
N SER A 457 -15.75 -4.56 -12.21
CA SER A 457 -15.50 -3.57 -11.17
C SER A 457 -14.72 -2.39 -11.72
N TYR A 458 -15.07 -1.20 -11.24
CA TYR A 458 -14.36 0.04 -11.52
C TYR A 458 -14.08 0.75 -10.22
N SER A 459 -12.80 1.12 -10.00
CA SER A 459 -12.37 1.88 -8.83
C SER A 459 -11.70 3.16 -9.27
N THR A 460 -11.93 4.23 -8.52
CA THR A 460 -11.23 5.51 -8.68
C THR A 460 -10.66 5.98 -7.35
N LEU A 461 -9.45 6.54 -7.41
CA LEU A 461 -8.73 7.09 -6.27
C LEU A 461 -7.96 8.32 -6.75
N ASN A 462 -8.07 9.43 -6.03
CA ASN A 462 -7.26 10.63 -6.25
C ASN A 462 -6.20 10.73 -5.16
N ASP A 463 -4.96 10.94 -5.56
CA ASP A 463 -3.81 10.99 -4.66
C ASP A 463 -2.80 12.02 -5.14
N THR A 464 -1.78 12.29 -4.32
CA THR A 464 -0.65 13.14 -4.67
C THR A 464 0.64 12.34 -4.59
N VAL A 465 1.50 12.46 -5.60
CA VAL A 465 2.81 11.82 -5.61
C VAL A 465 3.88 12.90 -5.56
N PHE A 466 4.63 12.93 -4.47
CA PHE A 466 5.77 13.83 -4.28
C PHE A 466 7.01 13.28 -5.01
N PHE A 467 7.80 14.17 -5.61
CA PHE A 467 9.03 13.78 -6.34
C PHE A 467 10.21 13.64 -5.37
N PHE A 468 10.16 14.31 -4.23
CA PHE A 468 11.24 14.45 -3.25
C PHE A 468 10.79 14.10 -1.82
N ASP A 469 10.06 13.01 -1.64
CA ASP A 469 9.66 12.46 -0.33
C ASP A 469 9.09 13.52 0.66
N GLN A 470 8.31 14.50 0.14
CA GLN A 470 7.74 15.64 0.89
C GLN A 470 8.75 16.65 1.48
N ILE A 471 10.05 16.51 1.21
CA ILE A 471 11.06 17.52 1.58
C ILE A 471 10.83 18.81 0.78
N LEU A 472 10.44 18.66 -0.49
CA LEU A 472 10.03 19.77 -1.37
C LEU A 472 8.55 19.61 -1.77
N PRO A 473 7.87 20.74 -2.12
CA PRO A 473 6.46 20.71 -2.52
C PRO A 473 6.20 20.14 -3.92
N ASN A 474 7.26 19.77 -4.65
CA ASN A 474 7.17 19.26 -6.01
C ASN A 474 6.39 17.95 -6.05
N ALA A 475 5.21 17.98 -6.66
CA ALA A 475 4.30 16.85 -6.69
C ALA A 475 3.46 16.84 -7.98
N ALA A 476 2.88 15.69 -8.27
CA ALA A 476 1.83 15.54 -9.27
C ALA A 476 0.52 15.10 -8.59
N GLU A 477 -0.59 15.72 -8.97
CA GLU A 477 -1.91 15.18 -8.67
C GLU A 477 -2.15 13.95 -9.55
N VAL A 478 -2.55 12.84 -8.94
CA VAL A 478 -2.70 11.56 -9.63
C VAL A 478 -4.12 11.05 -9.47
N GLN A 479 -4.80 10.88 -10.60
CA GLN A 479 -6.03 10.11 -10.65
C GLN A 479 -5.71 8.68 -11.05
N ASN A 480 -5.93 7.73 -10.14
CA ASN A 480 -5.79 6.30 -10.38
C ASN A 480 -7.17 5.69 -10.65
N ASN A 481 -7.32 5.07 -11.82
CA ASN A 481 -8.53 4.40 -12.25
C ASN A 481 -8.23 2.94 -12.53
N ARG A 482 -9.00 2.02 -11.94
CA ARG A 482 -8.83 0.57 -12.14
C ARG A 482 -10.11 -0.03 -12.68
N PHE A 483 -10.01 -0.71 -13.80
CA PHE A 483 -11.10 -1.51 -14.36
C PHE A 483 -10.71 -2.98 -14.33
N ARG A 484 -11.60 -3.85 -13.85
CA ARG A 484 -11.38 -5.30 -13.79
C ARG A 484 -12.60 -6.07 -14.26
N ALA A 485 -12.36 -7.08 -15.06
CA ALA A 485 -13.31 -8.15 -15.38
C ALA A 485 -12.87 -9.41 -14.63
N ASN A 486 -13.78 -9.97 -13.84
CA ASN A 486 -13.51 -11.09 -12.94
C ASN A 486 -14.36 -12.30 -13.31
N VAL A 487 -13.80 -13.48 -13.17
CA VAL A 487 -14.52 -14.75 -13.30
C VAL A 487 -14.21 -15.61 -12.10
N THR A 488 -15.26 -16.10 -11.42
CA THR A 488 -15.13 -17.05 -10.32
C THR A 488 -15.85 -18.34 -10.69
N TYR A 489 -15.15 -19.44 -10.51
CA TYR A 489 -15.73 -20.77 -10.57
C TYR A 489 -15.77 -21.40 -9.18
N THR A 490 -16.96 -21.83 -8.76
CA THR A 490 -17.17 -22.52 -7.48
C THR A 490 -17.80 -23.89 -7.75
N PHE A 491 -17.24 -24.92 -7.13
CA PHE A 491 -17.74 -26.29 -7.18
C PHE A 491 -18.09 -26.73 -5.76
N SER A 492 -19.35 -27.15 -5.54
CA SER A 492 -19.83 -27.70 -4.26
C SER A 492 -19.63 -29.23 -4.23
N LEU A 493 -19.15 -29.72 -3.08
CA LEU A 493 -18.84 -31.15 -2.84
C LEU A 493 -20.09 -31.92 -2.41
#